data_536e38042c0c02dad3e491c0ff1bcc0b
#
_entry.id   536e38042c0c02dad3e491c0ff1bcc0b
#
_cell.length_a   1.000
_cell.length_b   1.000
_cell.length_c   1.000
_cell.angle_alpha   90.00
_cell.angle_beta   90.00
_cell.angle_gamma   90.00
#
_symmetry.space_group_name_H-M   'P 1'
#
loop_
_entity.id
_entity.type
_entity.pdbx_description
1 polymer ?
#
loop_
_entity_poly.entity_id
_entity_poly.type
_entity_poly.pdbx_seq_one_letter_code
_entity_poly.pdbx_strand_id
1 'polypeptide(L)'
;MEEQDSVAVSVGLLEALGPRLGSPHSSAIRGSRHGHMRELRIQHAGRPYRVLYAFDPRRIAILLIGGDKTGDDRWYAWMVPIADDLYDEHVREISEVR
;
A
#
# COMPACT_ATOMS: atom_id res chain seq x y z
N MET A 1 3.21 -19.79 -0.12
CA MET A 1 4.18 -19.85 -1.23
C MET A 1 3.70 -19.06 -2.41
N GLU A 2 2.59 -19.47 -3.01
CA GLU A 2 2.04 -18.77 -4.17
C GLU A 2 1.63 -17.34 -3.84
N GLU A 3 1.11 -17.10 -2.64
CA GLU A 3 0.74 -15.74 -2.20
C GLU A 3 1.98 -14.86 -2.15
N GLN A 4 3.07 -15.39 -1.62
CA GLN A 4 4.32 -14.64 -1.55
C GLN A 4 4.85 -14.30 -2.94
N ASP A 5 4.69 -15.24 -3.89
CA ASP A 5 5.11 -14.99 -5.26
C ASP A 5 4.28 -13.87 -5.90
N SER A 6 2.96 -13.86 -5.65
CA SER A 6 2.08 -12.82 -6.16
C SER A 6 2.43 -11.46 -5.57
N VAL A 7 2.74 -11.42 -4.27
CA VAL A 7 3.16 -10.19 -3.60
C VAL A 7 4.48 -9.72 -4.20
N ALA A 8 5.44 -10.63 -4.38
CA ALA A 8 6.75 -10.27 -4.92
C ALA A 8 6.65 -9.69 -6.33
N VAL A 9 5.78 -10.23 -7.16
CA VAL A 9 5.56 -9.71 -8.51
C VAL A 9 5.01 -8.29 -8.44
N SER A 10 4.02 -8.06 -7.59
CA SER A 10 3.40 -6.74 -7.47
C SER A 10 4.38 -5.72 -6.91
N VAL A 11 5.16 -6.10 -5.91
CA VAL A 11 6.20 -5.22 -5.35
C VAL A 11 7.25 -4.91 -6.41
N GLY A 12 7.62 -5.90 -7.23
CA GLY A 12 8.56 -5.70 -8.33
C GLY A 12 8.05 -4.68 -9.34
N LEU A 13 6.75 -4.73 -9.66
CA LEU A 13 6.15 -3.74 -10.56
C LEU A 13 6.22 -2.35 -9.95
N LEU A 14 5.95 -2.24 -8.66
CA LEU A 14 6.01 -0.96 -7.96
C LEU A 14 7.44 -0.41 -7.97
N GLU A 15 8.43 -1.27 -7.74
CA GLU A 15 9.83 -0.86 -7.77
C GLU A 15 10.22 -0.38 -9.16
N ALA A 16 9.77 -1.08 -10.19
CA ALA A 16 10.14 -0.76 -11.58
C ALA A 16 9.47 0.52 -12.08
N LEU A 17 8.20 0.72 -11.76
CA LEU A 17 7.41 1.80 -12.30
C LEU A 17 7.22 2.98 -11.36
N GLY A 18 7.39 2.75 -10.06
CA GLY A 18 7.26 3.81 -9.06
C GLY A 18 5.91 4.51 -9.14
N PRO A 19 5.90 5.86 -9.10
CA PRO A 19 4.64 6.61 -9.14
C PRO A 19 3.83 6.41 -10.42
N ARG A 20 4.42 5.85 -11.47
CA ARG A 20 3.71 5.61 -12.72
C ARG A 20 2.86 4.34 -12.69
N LEU A 21 3.02 3.51 -11.67
CA LEU A 21 2.22 2.29 -11.56
C LEU A 21 0.76 2.67 -11.35
N GLY A 22 -0.10 2.24 -12.26
CA GLY A 22 -1.52 2.55 -12.22
C GLY A 22 -2.38 1.32 -12.35
N SER A 23 -3.64 1.54 -12.67
CA SER A 23 -4.63 0.47 -12.85
C SER A 23 -4.16 -0.55 -13.87
N PRO A 24 -4.41 -1.85 -13.65
CA PRO A 24 -5.16 -2.43 -12.54
C PRO A 24 -4.31 -2.74 -11.31
N HIS A 25 -3.02 -2.46 -11.32
CA HIS A 25 -2.09 -2.89 -10.28
C HIS A 25 -2.09 -1.96 -9.07
N SER A 26 -2.39 -0.70 -9.28
CA SER A 26 -2.40 0.29 -8.22
C SER A 26 -3.54 1.26 -8.43
N SER A 27 -4.11 1.76 -7.35
CA SER A 27 -5.13 2.80 -7.43
C SER A 27 -5.11 3.67 -6.18
N ALA A 28 -5.62 4.89 -6.35
CA ALA A 28 -5.77 5.80 -5.21
C ALA A 28 -6.87 5.28 -4.30
N ILE A 29 -6.75 5.60 -3.02
CA ILE A 29 -7.78 5.24 -2.04
C ILE A 29 -8.41 6.51 -1.47
N ARG A 30 -9.57 6.32 -0.85
CA ARG A 30 -10.30 7.40 -0.20
C ARG A 30 -10.20 7.25 1.31
N GLY A 31 -10.38 8.35 2.01
CA GLY A 31 -10.48 8.34 3.48
C GLY A 31 -9.17 8.47 4.20
N SER A 32 -8.05 8.50 3.49
CA SER A 32 -6.75 8.73 4.13
C SER A 32 -6.56 10.22 4.43
N ARG A 33 -5.85 10.52 5.52
CA ARG A 33 -5.40 11.88 5.79
C ARG A 33 -4.38 12.34 4.75
N HIS A 34 -3.79 11.40 4.02
CA HIS A 34 -2.77 11.66 3.03
C HIS A 34 -3.35 11.46 1.64
N GLY A 35 -3.50 12.54 0.88
CA GLY A 35 -4.13 12.49 -0.44
C GLY A 35 -3.40 11.63 -1.45
N HIS A 36 -2.16 11.26 -1.17
CA HIS A 36 -1.34 10.42 -2.05
C HIS A 36 -1.26 8.96 -1.61
N MET A 37 -2.04 8.55 -0.60
CA MET A 37 -2.11 7.15 -0.19
C MET A 37 -2.72 6.31 -1.31
N ARG A 38 -2.13 5.15 -1.58
CA ARG A 38 -2.56 4.27 -2.64
C ARG A 38 -2.64 2.84 -2.16
N GLU A 39 -3.28 1.99 -2.95
CA GLU A 39 -3.28 0.55 -2.69
C GLU A 39 -2.59 -0.19 -3.83
N LEU A 40 -1.84 -1.21 -3.45
CA LEU A 40 -1.29 -2.18 -4.39
C LEU A 40 -2.28 -3.33 -4.43
N ARG A 41 -2.75 -3.66 -5.63
CA ARG A 41 -3.81 -4.64 -5.82
C ARG A 41 -3.20 -5.97 -6.24
N ILE A 42 -3.41 -6.98 -5.41
CA ILE A 42 -2.84 -8.31 -5.63
C ILE A 42 -4.00 -9.30 -5.68
N GLN A 43 -4.05 -10.05 -6.77
CA GLN A 43 -5.08 -11.07 -6.93
C GLN A 43 -4.39 -12.42 -6.92
N HIS A 44 -4.82 -13.30 -6.02
CA HIS A 44 -4.26 -14.63 -5.94
C HIS A 44 -5.32 -15.65 -5.56
N ALA A 45 -5.43 -16.71 -6.35
CA ALA A 45 -6.39 -17.81 -6.10
C ALA A 45 -7.81 -17.28 -5.90
N GLY A 46 -8.21 -16.24 -6.65
CA GLY A 46 -9.53 -15.65 -6.55
C GLY A 46 -9.74 -14.74 -5.35
N ARG A 47 -8.70 -14.49 -4.57
CA ARG A 47 -8.80 -13.66 -3.36
C ARG A 47 -8.15 -12.30 -3.58
N PRO A 48 -8.83 -11.23 -3.19
CA PRO A 48 -8.28 -9.88 -3.34
C PRO A 48 -7.42 -9.50 -2.13
N TYR A 49 -6.12 -9.40 -2.34
CA TYR A 49 -5.20 -8.86 -1.34
C TYR A 49 -4.91 -7.41 -1.68
N ARG A 50 -4.77 -6.59 -0.67
CA ARG A 50 -4.44 -5.17 -0.83
C ARG A 50 -3.34 -4.79 0.13
N VAL A 51 -2.39 -3.98 -0.37
CA VAL A 51 -1.33 -3.41 0.47
C VAL A 51 -1.41 -1.91 0.32
N LEU A 52 -1.63 -1.22 1.43
CA LEU A 52 -1.67 0.24 1.44
C LEU A 52 -0.24 0.77 1.47
N TYR A 53 0.03 1.76 0.64
CA TYR A 53 1.37 2.33 0.54
C TYR A 53 1.31 3.80 0.17
N ALA A 54 2.41 4.50 0.40
CA ALA A 54 2.56 5.87 -0.03
C ALA A 54 4.05 6.14 -0.25
N PHE A 55 4.35 7.11 -1.10
CA PHE A 55 5.72 7.56 -1.30
C PHE A 55 6.05 8.58 -0.21
N ASP A 56 7.20 8.42 0.41
CA ASP A 56 7.64 9.37 1.43
C ASP A 56 8.27 10.60 0.76
N PRO A 57 8.68 11.62 1.54
CA PRO A 57 9.29 12.81 0.95
C PRO A 57 10.57 12.54 0.15
N ARG A 58 11.21 11.41 0.35
CA ARG A 58 12.38 10.98 -0.42
C ARG A 58 11.99 10.28 -1.71
N ARG A 59 10.66 10.13 -1.96
CA ARG A 59 10.10 9.41 -3.11
C ARG A 59 10.34 7.91 -3.06
N ILE A 60 10.47 7.37 -1.87
CA ILE A 60 10.57 5.93 -1.67
C ILE A 60 9.19 5.41 -1.32
N ALA A 61 8.77 4.31 -1.97
CA ALA A 61 7.48 3.69 -1.68
C ALA A 61 7.58 2.95 -0.35
N ILE A 62 6.69 3.28 0.57
CA ILE A 62 6.64 2.67 1.90
C ILE A 62 5.38 1.81 1.96
N LEU A 63 5.58 0.50 2.08
CA LEU A 63 4.48 -0.44 2.24
C LEU A 63 4.07 -0.41 3.72
N LEU A 64 2.81 -0.15 3.98
CA LEU A 64 2.37 0.15 5.33
C LEU A 64 1.64 -1.02 5.99
N ILE A 65 0.54 -1.46 5.41
CA ILE A 65 -0.21 -2.57 5.96
C ILE A 65 -0.99 -3.23 4.83
N GLY A 66 -1.16 -4.53 4.93
CA GLY A 66 -1.89 -5.27 3.90
C GLY A 66 -2.74 -6.36 4.49
N GLY A 67 -3.57 -6.94 3.66
CA GLY A 67 -4.41 -8.06 4.06
C GLY A 67 -5.34 -8.49 2.97
N ASP A 68 -6.04 -9.60 3.26
CA ASP A 68 -7.07 -10.16 2.41
C ASP A 68 -8.37 -9.43 2.73
N LYS A 69 -8.96 -8.76 1.74
CA LYS A 69 -10.20 -8.03 1.95
C LYS A 69 -11.44 -8.81 1.50
N THR A 70 -11.31 -10.12 1.29
CA THR A 70 -12.42 -10.96 0.85
C THR A 70 -13.62 -10.84 1.79
N GLY A 71 -14.76 -10.43 1.24
CA GLY A 71 -16.01 -10.37 1.99
C GLY A 71 -16.05 -9.33 3.10
N ASP A 72 -15.09 -8.39 3.12
CA ASP A 72 -15.02 -7.40 4.18
C ASP A 72 -15.22 -5.99 3.61
N ASP A 73 -16.44 -5.49 3.72
CA ASP A 73 -16.78 -4.16 3.24
C ASP A 73 -16.18 -3.06 4.10
N ARG A 74 -15.68 -3.40 5.29
CA ARG A 74 -15.10 -2.44 6.22
C ARG A 74 -13.59 -2.45 6.23
N TRP A 75 -13.00 -3.24 5.35
CA TRP A 75 -11.55 -3.39 5.33
C TRP A 75 -10.83 -2.04 5.30
N TYR A 76 -11.26 -1.15 4.39
CA TYR A 76 -10.63 0.16 4.26
C TYR A 76 -10.88 1.02 5.49
N ALA A 77 -12.09 0.96 6.05
CA ALA A 77 -12.42 1.75 7.24
C ALA A 77 -11.50 1.39 8.42
N TRP A 78 -11.07 0.14 8.50
CA TRP A 78 -10.18 -0.30 9.58
C TRP A 78 -8.71 -0.08 9.24
N MET A 79 -8.32 -0.35 8.00
CA MET A 79 -6.91 -0.37 7.61
C MET A 79 -6.34 1.00 7.28
N VAL A 80 -7.15 1.90 6.71
CA VAL A 80 -6.65 3.21 6.32
C VAL A 80 -6.16 4.03 7.52
N PRO A 81 -6.89 4.09 8.64
CA PRO A 81 -6.36 4.82 9.81
C PRO A 81 -5.04 4.24 10.33
N ILE A 82 -4.89 2.92 10.29
CA ILE A 82 -3.65 2.27 10.71
C ILE A 82 -2.52 2.66 9.75
N ALA A 83 -2.78 2.61 8.45
CA ALA A 83 -1.79 3.00 7.45
C ALA A 83 -1.38 4.46 7.62
N ASP A 84 -2.34 5.33 7.88
CA ASP A 84 -2.06 6.75 8.11
C ASP A 84 -1.12 6.94 9.31
N ASP A 85 -1.39 6.24 10.40
CA ASP A 85 -0.55 6.34 11.60
C ASP A 85 0.85 5.80 11.33
N LEU A 86 0.96 4.68 10.62
CA LEU A 86 2.25 4.10 10.27
C LEU A 86 3.04 5.04 9.35
N TYR A 87 2.37 5.68 8.42
CA TYR A 87 3.03 6.63 7.54
C TYR A 87 3.53 7.84 8.32
N ASP A 88 2.70 8.40 9.20
CA ASP A 88 3.11 9.53 10.03
C ASP A 88 4.33 9.18 10.89
N GLU A 89 4.33 7.98 11.47
CA GLU A 89 5.45 7.50 12.26
C GLU A 89 6.72 7.40 11.40
N HIS A 90 6.60 6.86 10.20
CA HIS A 90 7.71 6.74 9.28
C HIS A 90 8.31 8.11 8.93
N VAL A 91 7.45 9.07 8.57
CA VAL A 91 7.90 10.41 8.21
C VAL A 91 8.60 11.08 9.40
N ARG A 92 8.08 10.90 10.59
CA ARG A 92 8.69 11.43 11.80
C ARG A 92 10.07 10.83 12.02
N GLU A 93 10.20 9.52 11.83
CA GLU A 93 11.49 8.83 12.02
C GLU A 93 12.54 9.32 11.04
N ILE A 94 12.21 9.45 9.77
CA ILE A 94 13.19 9.90 8.77
C ILE A 94 13.55 11.37 8.98
N SER A 95 12.68 12.15 9.59
CA SER A 95 12.95 13.56 9.90
C SER A 95 13.87 13.71 11.09
N GLU A 96 13.91 12.74 11.98
CA GLU A 96 14.75 12.76 13.18
C GLU A 96 16.17 12.27 12.93
N VAL A 97 16.34 11.50 11.86
CA VAL A 97 17.66 10.95 11.52
C VAL A 97 18.40 11.96 10.66
N ARG A 98 19.38 12.60 11.25
CA ARG A 98 20.10 13.64 10.57
C ARG A 98 21.60 13.42 10.65
#